data_8caada030c736f36f0616a51d200311f
#
_entry.id   8caada030c736f36f0616a51d200311f
#
_cell.length_a   1.000
_cell.length_b   1.000
_cell.length_c   1.000
_cell.angle_alpha   90.00
_cell.angle_beta   90.00
_cell.angle_gamma   90.00
#
_symmetry.space_group_name_H-M   'P 1'
#
loop_
_entity.id
_entity.type
_entity.pdbx_description
1 polymer ?
#
loop_
_entity_poly.entity_id
_entity_poly.type
_entity_poly.pdbx_seq_one_letter_code
_entity_poly.pdbx_strand_id
1 'polypeptide(L)'
;MASEVEVAMLTAMFDAAPGGEETLASALARYVVMTRNVDACRNVDLVMSATQGGRFLVVEKWDSVADVQAHLDSSLMQDMAREVVPLLASKPAIDLYDTISAHDLF
;
A
#
# COMPACT_ATOMS: atom_id res chain seq x y z
N MET A 1 7.88 -27.58 6.24
CA MET A 1 7.90 -27.18 6.10
C MET A 1 7.44 -26.20 6.12
N ALA A 2 7.33 -25.95 6.36
CA ALA A 2 6.97 -25.20 6.40
C ALA A 2 6.65 -24.21 5.96
N SER A 3 6.42 -23.70 6.03
CA SER A 3 6.03 -22.85 5.73
C SER A 3 6.15 -22.25 4.59
N GLU A 4 5.63 -22.66 3.93
CA GLU A 4 5.70 -22.33 2.60
C GLU A 4 4.97 -21.13 2.18
N VAL A 5 4.14 -20.60 3.06
CA VAL A 5 3.43 -19.37 2.78
C VAL A 5 4.30 -18.21 3.20
N GLU A 6 4.85 -17.54 2.23
CA GLU A 6 5.71 -16.38 2.48
C GLU A 6 4.92 -15.11 2.20
N VAL A 7 4.14 -14.71 3.18
CA VAL A 7 3.38 -13.48 3.10
C VAL A 7 4.32 -12.29 2.97
N ALA A 8 4.05 -11.43 2.02
CA ALA A 8 4.80 -10.20 1.83
C ALA A 8 3.93 -9.01 2.22
N MET A 9 4.55 -7.95 2.71
CA MET A 9 3.85 -6.71 3.04
C MET A 9 4.41 -5.58 2.21
N LEU A 10 3.51 -4.71 1.79
CA LEU A 10 3.85 -3.49 1.08
C LEU A 10 3.31 -2.32 1.87
N THR A 11 4.12 -1.30 2.08
CA THR A 11 3.64 -0.03 2.62
C THR A 11 3.88 1.07 1.61
N ALA A 12 2.93 2.00 1.52
CA ALA A 12 3.06 3.17 0.67
C ALA A 12 2.62 4.38 1.48
N MET A 13 3.55 5.31 1.70
CA MET A 13 3.28 6.53 2.45
C MET A 13 3.16 7.70 1.49
N PHE A 14 2.14 8.52 1.69
CA PHE A 14 1.81 9.65 0.83
C PHE A 14 1.64 10.91 1.67
N ASP A 15 2.29 11.99 1.26
CA ASP A 15 2.11 13.31 1.87
C ASP A 15 1.38 14.21 0.89
N ALA A 16 0.20 14.68 1.28
CA ALA A 16 -0.62 15.53 0.43
C ALA A 16 -0.02 16.92 0.27
N ALA A 17 -0.08 17.46 -0.93
CA ALA A 17 0.18 18.89 -1.14
C ALA A 17 -0.89 19.70 -0.40
N PRO A 18 -0.56 20.94 0.04
CA PRO A 18 -1.53 21.77 0.75
C PRO A 18 -2.83 21.92 -0.05
N GLY A 19 -3.95 21.65 0.62
CA GLY A 19 -5.27 21.74 0.00
C GLY A 19 -5.71 20.51 -0.74
N GLY A 20 -4.85 19.48 -0.86
CA GLY A 20 -5.18 18.26 -1.58
C GLY A 20 -5.57 17.06 -0.72
N GLU A 21 -5.67 17.27 0.59
CA GLU A 21 -5.85 16.16 1.53
C GLU A 21 -7.11 15.34 1.26
N GLU A 22 -8.24 15.99 1.06
CA GLU A 22 -9.50 15.26 0.86
C GLU A 22 -9.52 14.53 -0.47
N THR A 23 -9.00 15.15 -1.52
CA THR A 23 -8.94 14.53 -2.85
C THR A 23 -8.02 13.32 -2.82
N LEU A 24 -6.87 13.45 -2.14
CA LEU A 24 -5.93 12.34 -1.99
C LEU A 24 -6.58 11.20 -1.20
N ALA A 25 -7.25 11.51 -0.09
CA ALA A 25 -7.93 10.49 0.71
C ALA A 25 -8.95 9.72 -0.12
N SER A 26 -9.74 10.41 -0.93
CA SER A 26 -10.74 9.77 -1.79
C SER A 26 -10.10 8.89 -2.85
N ALA A 27 -9.02 9.35 -3.47
CA ALA A 27 -8.31 8.57 -4.48
C ALA A 27 -7.71 7.30 -3.87
N LEU A 28 -7.09 7.42 -2.70
CA LEU A 28 -6.50 6.27 -2.01
C LEU A 28 -7.57 5.30 -1.54
N ALA A 29 -8.74 5.80 -1.09
CA ALA A 29 -9.83 4.93 -0.68
C ALA A 29 -10.34 4.09 -1.85
N ARG A 30 -10.47 4.68 -3.05
CA ARG A 30 -10.86 3.91 -4.24
C ARG A 30 -9.83 2.85 -4.59
N TYR A 31 -8.57 3.21 -4.54
CA TYR A 31 -7.47 2.27 -4.77
C TYR A 31 -7.55 1.08 -3.80
N VAL A 32 -7.79 1.35 -2.52
CA VAL A 32 -7.87 0.31 -1.50
C VAL A 32 -9.03 -0.64 -1.79
N VAL A 33 -10.21 -0.11 -2.12
CA VAL A 33 -11.37 -0.94 -2.41
C VAL A 33 -11.11 -1.83 -3.63
N MET A 34 -10.48 -1.30 -4.67
CA MET A 34 -10.18 -2.07 -5.88
C MET A 34 -9.08 -3.10 -5.62
N THR A 35 -8.09 -2.75 -4.81
CA THR A 35 -6.99 -3.66 -4.48
C THR A 35 -7.48 -4.88 -3.69
N ARG A 36 -8.49 -4.70 -2.84
CA ARG A 36 -9.07 -5.80 -2.07
C ARG A 36 -9.67 -6.89 -2.94
N ASN A 37 -9.97 -6.59 -4.19
CA ASN A 37 -10.53 -7.57 -5.13
C ASN A 37 -9.47 -8.34 -5.91
N VAL A 38 -8.18 -8.04 -5.71
CA VAL A 38 -7.12 -8.79 -6.36
C VAL A 38 -6.89 -10.09 -5.58
N ASP A 39 -6.90 -11.22 -6.31
CA ASP A 39 -6.90 -12.54 -5.68
C ASP A 39 -5.77 -12.77 -4.69
N ALA A 40 -4.57 -12.33 -5.03
CA ALA A 40 -3.40 -12.54 -4.18
C ALA A 40 -3.31 -11.55 -3.01
N CYS A 41 -4.21 -10.57 -2.96
CA CYS A 41 -4.24 -9.59 -1.87
C CYS A 41 -4.96 -10.19 -0.67
N ARG A 42 -4.27 -10.27 0.47
CA ARG A 42 -4.85 -10.79 1.70
C ARG A 42 -5.55 -9.72 2.50
N ASN A 43 -5.00 -8.52 2.48
CA ASN A 43 -5.56 -7.40 3.23
C ASN A 43 -4.93 -6.11 2.74
N VAL A 44 -5.69 -5.04 2.81
CA VAL A 44 -5.17 -3.69 2.58
C VAL A 44 -5.92 -2.73 3.49
N ASP A 45 -5.17 -1.87 4.17
CA ASP A 45 -5.70 -0.86 5.06
C ASP A 45 -5.17 0.50 4.65
N LEU A 46 -6.03 1.49 4.77
CA LEU A 46 -5.68 2.90 4.60
C LEU A 46 -5.79 3.58 5.96
N VAL A 47 -4.71 4.21 6.39
CA VAL A 47 -4.70 4.94 7.65
C VAL A 47 -4.14 6.34 7.44
N MET A 48 -4.50 7.23 8.36
CA MET A 48 -4.03 8.60 8.34
C MET A 48 -3.16 8.83 9.57
N SER A 49 -2.06 9.56 9.40
CA SER A 49 -1.18 9.86 10.51
C SER A 49 -1.92 10.68 11.57
N ALA A 50 -1.74 10.30 12.84
CA ALA A 50 -2.31 11.03 13.96
C ALA A 50 -1.45 12.23 14.36
N THR A 51 -0.20 12.30 13.85
CA THR A 51 0.75 13.33 14.28
C THR A 51 1.24 14.20 13.14
N GLN A 52 1.08 13.76 11.88
CA GLN A 52 1.54 14.50 10.70
C GLN A 52 0.34 14.77 9.81
N GLY A 53 -0.08 16.04 9.72
CA GLY A 53 -1.22 16.42 8.88
C GLY A 53 -0.96 16.10 7.41
N GLY A 54 -1.97 15.57 6.73
CA GLY A 54 -1.90 15.27 5.31
C GLY A 54 -1.12 14.03 4.96
N ARG A 55 -0.69 13.25 5.92
CA ARG A 55 0.06 12.00 5.68
C ARG A 55 -0.84 10.80 5.76
N PHE A 56 -0.79 9.96 4.74
CA PHE A 56 -1.57 8.72 4.63
C PHE A 56 -0.62 7.55 4.44
N LEU A 57 -1.02 6.40 4.99
CA LEU A 57 -0.27 5.15 4.82
C LEU A 57 -1.22 4.08 4.33
N VAL A 58 -0.82 3.39 3.25
CA VAL A 58 -1.50 2.18 2.79
C VAL A 58 -0.63 1.01 3.22
N VAL A 59 -1.24 0.03 3.90
CA VAL A 59 -0.55 -1.18 4.35
C VAL A 59 -1.22 -2.37 3.69
N GLU A 60 -0.45 -3.15 2.95
CA GLU A 60 -0.98 -4.27 2.16
C GLU A 60 -0.28 -5.55 2.55
N LYS A 61 -1.06 -6.65 2.60
CA LYS A 61 -0.52 -8.01 2.75
C LYS A 61 -0.85 -8.80 1.50
N TRP A 62 0.14 -9.51 1.00
CA TRP A 62 0.05 -10.29 -0.24
C TRP A 62 0.52 -11.71 -0.01
N ASP A 63 0.09 -12.63 -0.88
CA ASP A 63 0.47 -14.04 -0.78
C ASP A 63 1.97 -14.25 -0.92
N SER A 64 2.66 -13.43 -1.72
CA SER A 64 4.09 -13.58 -1.97
C SER A 64 4.70 -12.28 -2.49
N VAL A 65 6.03 -12.22 -2.46
CA VAL A 65 6.78 -11.09 -3.05
C VAL A 65 6.50 -11.00 -4.55
N ALA A 66 6.40 -12.13 -5.25
CA ALA A 66 6.11 -12.12 -6.68
C ALA A 66 4.74 -11.47 -6.96
N ASP A 67 3.75 -11.73 -6.11
CA ASP A 67 2.43 -11.12 -6.26
C ASP A 67 2.47 -9.61 -6.03
N VAL A 68 3.29 -9.16 -5.08
CA VAL A 68 3.49 -7.71 -4.88
C VAL A 68 4.10 -7.08 -6.12
N GLN A 69 5.11 -7.71 -6.69
CA GLN A 69 5.77 -7.16 -7.89
C GLN A 69 4.82 -7.11 -9.07
N ALA A 70 4.01 -8.14 -9.24
CA ALA A 70 2.98 -8.14 -10.28
C ALA A 70 1.97 -7.01 -10.06
N HIS A 71 1.59 -6.76 -8.81
CA HIS A 71 0.68 -5.67 -8.47
C HIS A 71 1.30 -4.31 -8.77
N LEU A 72 2.58 -4.12 -8.43
CA LEU A 72 3.27 -2.85 -8.71
C LEU A 72 3.33 -2.55 -10.20
N ASP A 73 3.34 -3.58 -11.05
CA ASP A 73 3.35 -3.43 -12.49
C ASP A 73 1.95 -3.38 -13.10
N SER A 74 0.91 -3.51 -12.28
CA SER A 74 -0.46 -3.61 -12.77
C SER A 74 -1.03 -2.28 -13.26
N SER A 75 -2.07 -2.36 -14.10
CA SER A 75 -2.79 -1.17 -14.54
C SER A 75 -3.46 -0.46 -13.37
N LEU A 76 -3.91 -1.21 -12.37
CA LEU A 76 -4.50 -0.62 -11.16
C LEU A 76 -3.51 0.31 -10.47
N MET A 77 -2.26 -0.13 -10.31
CA MET A 77 -1.23 0.69 -9.71
C MET A 77 -0.89 1.91 -10.59
N GLN A 78 -0.81 1.71 -11.90
CA GLN A 78 -0.53 2.81 -12.83
C GLN A 78 -1.64 3.87 -12.80
N ASP A 79 -2.89 3.43 -12.76
CA ASP A 79 -4.03 4.35 -12.68
C ASP A 79 -4.01 5.13 -11.37
N MET A 80 -3.73 4.45 -10.27
CA MET A 80 -3.61 5.10 -8.98
C MET A 80 -2.50 6.14 -9.00
N ALA A 81 -1.34 5.80 -9.53
CA ALA A 81 -0.22 6.72 -9.58
C ALA A 81 -0.55 7.96 -10.40
N ARG A 82 -1.22 7.79 -11.55
CA ARG A 82 -1.62 8.91 -12.39
C ARG A 82 -2.56 9.87 -11.66
N GLU A 83 -3.46 9.31 -10.86
CA GLU A 83 -4.43 10.11 -10.10
C GLU A 83 -3.79 10.78 -8.89
N VAL A 84 -2.90 10.07 -8.21
CA VAL A 84 -2.39 10.48 -6.89
C VAL A 84 -1.17 11.38 -6.96
N VAL A 85 -0.24 11.10 -7.87
CA VAL A 85 1.04 11.83 -7.92
C VAL A 85 0.87 13.35 -8.01
N PRO A 86 -0.07 13.88 -8.82
CA PRO A 86 -0.25 15.34 -8.87
C PRO A 86 -0.74 15.96 -7.56
N LEU A 87 -1.23 15.14 -6.62
CA LEU A 87 -1.77 15.61 -5.35
C LEU A 87 -0.75 15.59 -4.22
N LEU A 88 0.48 15.15 -4.50
CA LEU A 88 1.48 14.91 -3.46
C LEU A 88 2.45 16.08 -3.32
N ALA A 89 2.88 16.32 -2.07
CA ALA A 89 3.94 17.28 -1.77
C ALA A 89 5.32 16.73 -2.12
N SER A 90 5.47 15.39 -2.12
CA SER A 90 6.74 14.72 -2.39
C SER A 90 6.45 13.34 -2.96
N LYS A 91 7.48 12.65 -3.43
CA LYS A 91 7.35 11.30 -3.94
C LYS A 91 6.83 10.38 -2.84
N PRO A 92 5.94 9.41 -3.18
CA PRO A 92 5.51 8.44 -2.19
C PRO A 92 6.68 7.55 -1.76
N ALA A 93 6.67 7.15 -0.50
CA ALA A 93 7.66 6.22 0.02
C ALA A 93 7.04 4.82 0.00
N ILE A 94 7.58 3.96 -0.85
CA ILE A 94 7.07 2.59 -1.03
C ILE A 94 8.13 1.63 -0.53
N ASP A 95 7.74 0.77 0.40
CA ASP A 95 8.62 -0.21 1.01
C ASP A 95 8.01 -1.60 0.95
N LEU A 96 8.84 -2.57 0.64
CA LEU A 96 8.44 -3.98 0.57
C LEU A 96 9.11 -4.73 1.72
N TYR A 97 8.32 -5.53 2.42
CA TYR A 97 8.78 -6.26 3.60
C TYR A 97 8.47 -7.74 3.48
N ASP A 98 9.43 -8.57 3.88
CA ASP A 98 9.17 -9.97 4.16
C ASP A 98 8.67 -10.09 5.58
N THR A 99 7.74 -10.99 5.81
CA THR A 99 7.25 -11.24 7.16
C THR A 99 8.18 -12.21 7.88
N ILE A 100 8.28 -12.01 9.18
CA ILE A 100 9.05 -12.89 10.06
C ILE A 100 8.08 -13.41 11.11
N SER A 101 8.04 -14.74 11.27
CA SER A 101 7.28 -15.30 12.36
C SER A 101 8.10 -15.17 13.65
N ALA A 102 7.62 -14.33 14.56
CA ALA A 102 8.30 -14.16 15.85
C ALA A 102 8.36 -15.49 16.63
N HIS A 103 7.37 -16.36 16.41
CA HIS A 103 7.33 -17.67 17.04
C HIS A 103 8.55 -18.52 16.66
N ASP A 104 8.98 -18.42 15.39
CA ASP A 104 10.10 -19.23 14.89
C ASP A 104 11.46 -18.76 15.41
N LEU A 105 11.50 -17.61 16.09
CA LEU A 105 12.74 -17.04 16.62
C LEU A 105 12.99 -17.37 18.07
N PHE A 106 12.09 -18.10 18.71
CA PHE A 106 12.28 -18.54 20.09
C PHE A 106 13.05 -19.84 20.19
#